data_2b5f03d6c6fc8bbf58d43953e438ac60
#
_entry.id   2b5f03d6c6fc8bbf58d43953e438ac60
#
_cell.length_a   1.000
_cell.length_b   1.000
_cell.length_c   1.000
_cell.angle_alpha   90.00
_cell.angle_beta   90.00
_cell.angle_gamma   90.00
#
_symmetry.space_group_name_H-M   'P 1'
#
loop_
_entity.id
_entity.type
_entity.pdbx_description
1 polymer ?
#
loop_
_entity_poly.entity_id
_entity_poly.type
_entity_poly.pdbx_seq_one_letter_code
_entity_poly.pdbx_strand_id
1 'polypeptide(L)'
;MPAFVIFLAALMQAITGFGLVIIAAPLLMIFYDPKLTVLIMFVVAMCTNIVQLPFVFREPRKRVVAVIIIGYMLAQPPGLLIYHHFSSIQLKILVGSVIFISLLAMQFSHYHFRQCQRNDILTGFLSGLSGVTTGMAGPPLIMYFAYADFTPQQLRGTSVLFFFVSGFISISFFIANGIDFTPAVYESVYMIPALVLGILLGQKLLKHVSPRLFRRLIFCMLYFVCLYTFYSVLAS
;
A
#
# COMPACT_ATOMS: atom_id res chain seq x y z
N MET A 1 -10.14 10.24 -15.42
CA MET A 1 -9.83 8.81 -15.25
C MET A 1 -9.03 8.50 -13.97
N PRO A 2 -7.87 9.14 -13.66
CA PRO A 2 -7.11 8.84 -12.44
C PRO A 2 -7.91 8.99 -11.14
N ALA A 3 -8.74 10.04 -11.02
CA ALA A 3 -9.59 10.26 -9.84
C ALA A 3 -10.60 9.12 -9.59
N PHE A 4 -11.13 8.50 -10.63
CA PHE A 4 -12.03 7.34 -10.51
C PHE A 4 -11.29 6.10 -9.98
N VAL A 5 -10.05 5.88 -10.44
CA VAL A 5 -9.19 4.82 -9.91
C VAL A 5 -8.95 5.02 -8.42
N ILE A 6 -8.61 6.25 -8.01
CA ILE A 6 -8.39 6.59 -6.60
C ILE A 6 -9.69 6.45 -5.78
N PHE A 7 -10.84 6.84 -6.30
CA PHE A 7 -12.13 6.63 -5.63
C PHE A 7 -12.36 5.14 -5.31
N LEU A 8 -12.23 4.26 -6.30
CA LEU A 8 -12.42 2.81 -6.10
C LEU A 8 -11.38 2.23 -5.13
N ALA A 9 -10.12 2.61 -5.28
CA ALA A 9 -9.04 2.16 -4.42
C ALA A 9 -9.22 2.64 -2.96
N ALA A 10 -9.65 3.89 -2.77
CA ALA A 10 -9.93 4.46 -1.46
C ALA A 10 -11.15 3.81 -0.78
N LEU A 11 -12.19 3.51 -1.55
CA LEU A 11 -13.35 2.75 -1.08
C LEU A 11 -12.93 1.37 -0.59
N MET A 12 -12.09 0.68 -1.35
CA MET A 12 -11.56 -0.64 -0.97
C MET A 12 -10.67 -0.54 0.27
N GLN A 13 -9.78 0.45 0.35
CA GLN A 13 -8.97 0.66 1.56
C GLN A 13 -9.82 0.97 2.79
N ALA A 14 -10.88 1.74 2.67
CA ALA A 14 -11.76 2.05 3.79
C ALA A 14 -12.40 0.81 4.41
N ILE A 15 -12.71 -0.18 3.58
CA ILE A 15 -13.28 -1.46 4.03
C ILE A 15 -12.22 -2.36 4.63
N THR A 16 -11.01 -2.44 4.04
CA THR A 16 -9.97 -3.42 4.40
C THR A 16 -8.93 -2.91 5.38
N GLY A 17 -8.72 -1.60 5.41
CA GLY A 17 -7.57 -0.98 6.06
C GLY A 17 -6.29 -0.98 5.21
N PHE A 18 -6.33 -1.55 4.00
CA PHE A 18 -5.22 -1.60 3.05
C PHE A 18 -5.76 -1.75 1.63
N GLY A 19 -4.94 -1.62 0.63
CA GLY A 19 -5.35 -1.92 -0.75
C GLY A 19 -5.37 -0.73 -1.69
N LEU A 20 -5.38 0.51 -1.18
CA LEU A 20 -5.33 1.69 -2.04
C LEU A 20 -4.17 1.58 -3.04
N VAL A 21 -2.97 1.43 -2.53
CA VAL A 21 -1.76 1.46 -3.37
C VAL A 21 -1.66 0.22 -4.26
N ILE A 22 -2.06 -0.94 -3.75
CA ILE A 22 -2.03 -2.20 -4.51
C ILE A 22 -2.91 -2.10 -5.76
N ILE A 23 -4.05 -1.41 -5.67
CA ILE A 23 -4.99 -1.23 -6.78
C ILE A 23 -4.60 -0.01 -7.62
N ALA A 24 -4.31 1.10 -6.96
CA ALA A 24 -4.12 2.37 -7.64
C ALA A 24 -2.77 2.48 -8.36
N ALA A 25 -1.66 1.98 -7.78
CA ALA A 25 -0.34 2.17 -8.37
C ALA A 25 -0.23 1.61 -9.79
N PRO A 26 -0.55 0.33 -10.06
CA PRO A 26 -0.42 -0.20 -11.43
C PRO A 26 -1.42 0.43 -12.40
N LEU A 27 -2.62 0.82 -11.95
CA LEU A 27 -3.60 1.51 -12.80
C LEU A 27 -3.20 2.95 -13.10
N LEU A 28 -2.55 3.64 -12.17
CA LEU A 28 -2.03 4.99 -12.40
C LEU A 28 -0.79 5.00 -13.30
N MET A 29 0.00 3.92 -13.33
CA MET A 29 1.12 3.76 -14.28
C MET A 29 0.67 3.70 -15.76
N ILE A 30 -0.64 3.63 -16.04
CA ILE A 30 -1.20 3.83 -17.37
C ILE A 30 -1.15 5.31 -17.78
N PHE A 31 -1.27 6.22 -16.81
CA PHE A 31 -1.43 7.65 -17.03
C PHE A 31 -0.17 8.44 -16.70
N TYR A 32 0.68 7.91 -15.83
CA TYR A 32 1.85 8.57 -15.28
C TYR A 32 3.10 7.69 -15.38
N ASP A 33 4.25 8.34 -15.45
CA ASP A 33 5.54 7.62 -15.31
C ASP A 33 5.59 6.86 -13.97
N PRO A 34 6.18 5.67 -13.93
CA PRO A 34 6.30 4.86 -12.71
C PRO A 34 6.92 5.58 -11.53
N LYS A 35 7.98 6.39 -11.74
CA LYS A 35 8.60 7.14 -10.65
C LYS A 35 7.66 8.19 -10.08
N LEU A 36 6.99 8.95 -10.95
CA LEU A 36 5.97 9.91 -10.53
C LEU A 36 4.80 9.22 -9.83
N THR A 37 4.37 8.05 -10.32
CA THR A 37 3.29 7.27 -9.69
C THR A 37 3.64 6.88 -8.26
N VAL A 38 4.87 6.45 -7.98
CA VAL A 38 5.31 6.13 -6.61
C VAL A 38 5.16 7.34 -5.68
N LEU A 39 5.56 8.53 -6.14
CA LEU A 39 5.43 9.77 -5.35
C LEU A 39 3.96 10.17 -5.14
N ILE A 40 3.12 10.08 -6.19
CA ILE A 40 1.66 10.30 -6.08
C ILE A 40 1.06 9.34 -5.05
N MET A 41 1.48 8.05 -5.05
CA MET A 41 0.98 7.07 -4.10
C MET A 41 1.34 7.42 -2.65
N PHE A 42 2.53 7.96 -2.38
CA PHE A 42 2.87 8.43 -1.04
C PHE A 42 1.95 9.56 -0.57
N VAL A 43 1.70 10.55 -1.42
CA VAL A 43 0.81 11.68 -1.09
C VAL A 43 -0.63 11.22 -0.88
N VAL A 44 -1.17 10.46 -1.83
CA VAL A 44 -2.56 9.98 -1.80
C VAL A 44 -2.78 9.01 -0.62
N ALA A 45 -1.83 8.10 -0.37
CA ALA A 45 -1.90 7.19 0.78
C ALA A 45 -1.82 7.94 2.11
N MET A 46 -0.99 8.98 2.20
CA MET A 46 -0.90 9.82 3.41
C MET A 46 -2.23 10.53 3.67
N CYS A 47 -2.82 11.18 2.66
CA CYS A 47 -4.14 11.80 2.77
C CYS A 47 -5.22 10.77 3.19
N THR A 48 -5.18 9.57 2.59
CA THR A 48 -6.11 8.49 2.92
C THR A 48 -6.00 8.09 4.39
N ASN A 49 -4.77 7.90 4.88
CA ASN A 49 -4.54 7.48 6.25
C ASN A 49 -4.91 8.58 7.27
N ILE A 50 -4.66 9.86 6.95
CA ILE A 50 -5.13 11.00 7.76
C ILE A 50 -6.66 10.96 7.92
N VAL A 51 -7.40 10.77 6.83
CA VAL A 51 -8.86 10.69 6.87
C VAL A 51 -9.36 9.45 7.60
N GLN A 52 -8.64 8.32 7.51
CA GLN A 52 -9.05 7.05 8.14
C GLN A 52 -8.66 6.93 9.63
N LEU A 53 -7.59 7.58 10.05
CA LEU A 53 -7.05 7.43 11.40
C LEU A 53 -8.09 7.65 12.52
N PRO A 54 -8.99 8.66 12.47
CA PRO A 54 -10.02 8.86 13.49
C PRO A 54 -10.99 7.69 13.65
N PHE A 55 -11.23 6.92 12.56
CA PHE A 55 -12.18 5.79 12.58
C PHE A 55 -11.58 4.51 13.18
N VAL A 56 -10.26 4.44 13.34
CA VAL A 56 -9.55 3.22 13.79
C VAL A 56 -8.64 3.46 15.00
N PHE A 57 -8.67 4.67 15.58
CA PHE A 57 -7.70 5.13 16.58
C PHE A 57 -7.62 4.26 17.86
N ARG A 58 -8.68 3.52 18.20
CA ARG A 58 -8.75 2.72 19.44
C ARG A 58 -8.24 1.28 19.30
N GLU A 59 -7.95 0.82 18.09
CA GLU A 59 -7.72 -0.60 17.79
C GLU A 59 -6.29 -1.01 17.42
N PRO A 60 -5.33 -0.09 17.13
CA PRO A 60 -4.00 -0.47 16.70
C PRO A 60 -3.16 -1.09 17.81
N ARG A 61 -2.42 -2.14 17.50
CA ARG A 61 -1.35 -2.69 18.35
C ARG A 61 -0.10 -1.83 18.24
N LYS A 62 -0.06 -0.71 18.94
CA LYS A 62 0.99 0.32 18.85
C LYS A 62 2.41 -0.24 19.02
N ARG A 63 2.62 -1.21 19.94
CA ARG A 63 3.94 -1.84 20.14
C ARG A 63 4.41 -2.58 18.90
N VAL A 64 3.52 -3.31 18.22
CA VAL A 64 3.85 -4.02 16.97
C VAL A 64 4.22 -3.02 15.88
N VAL A 65 3.43 -1.93 15.72
CA VAL A 65 3.74 -0.87 14.76
C VAL A 65 5.12 -0.28 15.03
N ALA A 66 5.47 0.03 16.28
CA ALA A 66 6.78 0.59 16.63
C ALA A 66 7.95 -0.32 16.19
N VAL A 67 7.82 -1.65 16.41
CA VAL A 67 8.86 -2.59 16.02
C VAL A 67 8.94 -2.75 14.50
N ILE A 68 7.80 -2.83 13.80
CA ILE A 68 7.76 -2.89 12.35
C ILE A 68 8.36 -1.64 11.71
N ILE A 69 8.12 -0.45 12.29
CA ILE A 69 8.69 0.81 11.81
C ILE A 69 10.22 0.82 11.87
N ILE A 70 10.83 0.18 12.87
CA ILE A 70 12.30 0.04 12.92
C ILE A 70 12.81 -0.69 11.67
N GLY A 71 12.21 -1.83 11.32
CA GLY A 71 12.56 -2.55 10.10
C GLY A 71 12.30 -1.71 8.84
N TYR A 72 11.18 -0.99 8.82
CA TYR A 72 10.82 -0.10 7.72
C TYR A 72 11.86 1.02 7.50
N MET A 73 12.35 1.64 8.56
CA MET A 73 13.40 2.67 8.48
C MET A 73 14.71 2.11 7.94
N LEU A 74 15.11 0.90 8.34
CA LEU A 74 16.32 0.25 7.83
C LEU A 74 16.25 -0.03 6.33
N ALA A 75 15.06 -0.17 5.76
CA ALA A 75 14.85 -0.41 4.33
C ALA A 75 14.87 0.87 3.48
N GLN A 76 14.79 2.08 4.09
CA GLN A 76 14.75 3.33 3.33
C GLN A 76 15.99 3.54 2.44
N PRO A 77 17.25 3.41 2.95
CA PRO A 77 18.43 3.64 2.13
C PRO A 77 18.54 2.66 0.95
N PRO A 78 18.47 1.32 1.12
CA PRO A 78 18.56 0.40 -0.01
C PRO A 78 17.37 0.54 -0.97
N GLY A 79 16.17 0.83 -0.47
CA GLY A 79 15.00 1.08 -1.31
C GLY A 79 15.17 2.31 -2.20
N LEU A 80 15.71 3.40 -1.66
CA LEU A 80 15.98 4.61 -2.42
C LEU A 80 17.06 4.41 -3.47
N LEU A 81 18.10 3.64 -3.18
CA LEU A 81 19.12 3.26 -4.16
C LEU A 81 18.47 2.52 -5.35
N ILE A 82 17.59 1.55 -5.09
CA ILE A 82 16.84 0.85 -6.14
C ILE A 82 15.98 1.84 -6.92
N TYR A 83 15.21 2.71 -6.25
CA TYR A 83 14.36 3.70 -6.90
C TYR A 83 15.14 4.63 -7.84
N HIS A 84 16.36 5.05 -7.45
CA HIS A 84 17.21 5.92 -8.27
C HIS A 84 17.80 5.19 -9.49
N HIS A 85 18.33 3.98 -9.30
CA HIS A 85 19.06 3.27 -10.34
C HIS A 85 18.16 2.52 -11.32
N PHE A 86 16.95 2.16 -10.92
CA PHE A 86 16.02 1.42 -11.79
C PHE A 86 15.38 2.34 -12.82
N SER A 87 15.28 1.84 -14.06
CA SER A 87 14.49 2.46 -15.12
C SER A 87 12.99 2.32 -14.84
N SER A 88 12.16 3.13 -15.51
CA SER A 88 10.71 3.05 -15.41
C SER A 88 10.16 1.67 -15.74
N ILE A 89 10.76 0.95 -16.70
CA ILE A 89 10.38 -0.43 -17.06
C ILE A 89 10.69 -1.39 -15.91
N GLN A 90 11.90 -1.29 -15.32
CA GLN A 90 12.30 -2.13 -14.20
C GLN A 90 11.40 -1.92 -12.97
N LEU A 91 10.99 -0.67 -12.71
CA LEU A 91 10.04 -0.37 -11.63
C LEU A 91 8.65 -0.97 -11.92
N LYS A 92 8.15 -0.92 -13.16
CA LYS A 92 6.90 -1.61 -13.56
C LYS A 92 6.99 -3.12 -13.30
N ILE A 93 8.08 -3.76 -13.70
CA ILE A 93 8.31 -5.20 -13.47
C ILE A 93 8.33 -5.49 -11.98
N LEU A 94 9.01 -4.66 -11.18
CA LEU A 94 9.09 -4.82 -9.73
C LEU A 94 7.70 -4.72 -9.09
N VAL A 95 6.87 -3.74 -9.49
CA VAL A 95 5.48 -3.60 -9.05
C VAL A 95 4.67 -4.86 -9.38
N GLY A 96 4.73 -5.33 -10.62
CA GLY A 96 4.05 -6.56 -11.04
C GLY A 96 4.52 -7.78 -10.25
N SER A 97 5.83 -7.90 -10.01
CA SER A 97 6.42 -9.01 -9.24
C SER A 97 5.96 -8.99 -7.78
N VAL A 98 5.94 -7.83 -7.13
CA VAL A 98 5.45 -7.68 -5.75
C VAL A 98 3.98 -8.09 -5.64
N ILE A 99 3.14 -7.69 -6.60
CA ILE A 99 1.72 -8.08 -6.64
C ILE A 99 1.60 -9.59 -6.85
N PHE A 100 2.33 -10.16 -7.81
CA PHE A 100 2.27 -11.58 -8.14
C PHE A 100 2.72 -12.46 -6.96
N ILE A 101 3.85 -12.13 -6.34
CA ILE A 101 4.35 -12.84 -5.16
C ILE A 101 3.32 -12.74 -4.02
N SER A 102 2.69 -11.58 -3.84
CA SER A 102 1.68 -11.37 -2.81
C SER A 102 0.43 -12.22 -3.05
N LEU A 103 -0.02 -12.32 -4.31
CA LEU A 103 -1.13 -13.18 -4.71
C LEU A 103 -0.83 -14.65 -4.43
N LEU A 104 0.36 -15.14 -4.86
CA LEU A 104 0.78 -16.51 -4.62
C LEU A 104 0.84 -16.81 -3.11
N ALA A 105 1.45 -15.90 -2.36
CA ALA A 105 1.57 -16.06 -0.93
C ALA A 105 0.21 -16.08 -0.23
N MET A 106 -0.74 -15.23 -0.63
CA MET A 106 -2.12 -15.25 -0.07
C MET A 106 -2.91 -16.49 -0.48
N GLN A 107 -2.59 -17.12 -1.61
CA GLN A 107 -3.30 -18.29 -2.12
C GLN A 107 -2.77 -19.60 -1.51
N PHE A 108 -1.46 -19.72 -1.35
CA PHE A 108 -0.79 -20.95 -0.96
C PHE A 108 -0.30 -20.97 0.48
N SER A 109 -0.30 -19.86 1.20
CA SER A 109 0.18 -19.84 2.57
C SER A 109 -0.85 -20.41 3.53
N HIS A 110 -0.44 -21.51 4.20
CA HIS A 110 -1.13 -22.07 5.35
C HIS A 110 -0.30 -21.89 6.63
N TYR A 111 0.74 -21.05 6.57
CA TYR A 111 1.65 -20.82 7.69
C TYR A 111 1.07 -19.84 8.69
N HIS A 112 1.00 -20.25 9.96
CA HIS A 112 0.78 -19.33 11.07
C HIS A 112 2.10 -18.67 11.45
N PHE A 113 2.19 -17.36 11.27
CA PHE A 113 3.35 -16.59 11.72
C PHE A 113 3.26 -16.34 13.23
N ARG A 114 4.21 -16.90 13.98
CA ARG A 114 4.33 -16.55 15.38
C ARG A 114 4.74 -15.08 15.52
N GLN A 115 3.95 -14.29 16.26
CA GLN A 115 4.33 -12.92 16.61
C GLN A 115 5.61 -12.92 17.45
N CYS A 116 6.68 -12.37 16.89
CA CYS A 116 7.94 -12.12 17.59
C CYS A 116 8.63 -10.90 16.99
N GLN A 117 9.46 -10.24 17.76
CA GLN A 117 10.15 -9.02 17.33
C GLN A 117 10.96 -9.20 16.04
N ARG A 118 11.57 -10.37 15.84
CA ARG A 118 12.32 -10.69 14.61
C ARG A 118 11.42 -10.65 13.38
N ASN A 119 10.24 -11.26 13.45
CA ASN A 119 9.28 -11.28 12.34
C ASN A 119 8.69 -9.90 12.10
N ASP A 120 8.45 -9.11 13.16
CA ASP A 120 8.00 -7.73 13.06
C ASP A 120 9.03 -6.88 12.30
N ILE A 121 10.32 -6.95 12.67
CA ILE A 121 11.40 -6.20 12.00
C ILE A 121 11.56 -6.65 10.54
N LEU A 122 11.54 -7.95 10.27
CA LEU A 122 11.65 -8.49 8.92
C LEU A 122 10.47 -8.05 8.04
N THR A 123 9.26 -8.11 8.57
CA THR A 123 8.06 -7.60 7.89
C THR A 123 8.18 -6.11 7.59
N GLY A 124 8.66 -5.34 8.56
CA GLY A 124 8.93 -3.91 8.38
C GLY A 124 9.95 -3.65 7.29
N PHE A 125 11.06 -4.39 7.27
CA PHE A 125 12.10 -4.26 6.24
C PHE A 125 11.57 -4.59 4.84
N LEU A 126 10.86 -5.70 4.68
CA LEU A 126 10.27 -6.09 3.39
C LEU A 126 9.19 -5.08 2.94
N SER A 127 8.36 -4.60 3.88
CA SER A 127 7.35 -3.56 3.61
C SER A 127 8.00 -2.22 3.25
N GLY A 128 9.13 -1.87 3.88
CA GLY A 128 9.88 -0.67 3.56
C GLY A 128 10.53 -0.75 2.19
N LEU A 129 11.17 -1.87 1.88
CA LEU A 129 11.82 -2.07 0.59
C LEU A 129 10.80 -1.99 -0.56
N SER A 130 9.69 -2.73 -0.46
CA SER A 130 8.61 -2.66 -1.45
C SER A 130 7.93 -1.28 -1.46
N GLY A 131 7.72 -0.64 -0.30
CA GLY A 131 7.12 0.68 -0.18
C GLY A 131 7.90 1.77 -0.89
N VAL A 132 9.21 1.85 -0.65
CA VAL A 132 10.09 2.85 -1.26
C VAL A 132 10.23 2.64 -2.77
N THR A 133 10.32 1.40 -3.23
CA THR A 133 10.57 1.10 -4.64
C THR A 133 9.30 1.14 -5.49
N THR A 134 8.16 0.71 -4.96
CA THR A 134 6.92 0.54 -5.73
C THR A 134 5.75 1.39 -5.21
N GLY A 135 5.92 2.11 -4.12
CA GLY A 135 4.83 2.74 -3.37
C GLY A 135 3.99 1.75 -2.53
N MET A 136 4.24 0.44 -2.62
CA MET A 136 3.39 -0.61 -2.06
C MET A 136 3.99 -1.23 -0.79
N ALA A 137 3.90 -0.58 0.35
CA ALA A 137 4.32 -1.15 1.64
C ALA A 137 3.36 -2.24 2.18
N GLY A 138 2.18 -2.37 1.58
CA GLY A 138 1.09 -3.21 2.09
C GLY A 138 1.31 -4.71 2.01
N PRO A 139 1.74 -5.29 0.88
CA PRO A 139 1.73 -6.72 0.67
C PRO A 139 2.44 -7.56 1.75
N PRO A 140 3.70 -7.29 2.13
CA PRO A 140 4.36 -8.06 3.19
C PRO A 140 3.69 -7.89 4.56
N LEU A 141 3.22 -6.68 4.86
CA LEU A 141 2.53 -6.36 6.11
C LEU A 141 1.24 -7.17 6.26
N ILE A 142 0.44 -7.21 5.19
CA ILE A 142 -0.87 -7.87 5.21
C ILE A 142 -0.71 -9.37 5.29
N MET A 143 0.26 -9.93 4.55
CA MET A 143 0.60 -11.34 4.72
C MET A 143 0.91 -11.67 6.17
N TYR A 144 1.76 -10.89 6.81
CA TYR A 144 2.11 -11.10 8.20
C TYR A 144 0.88 -11.02 9.13
N PHE A 145 0.05 -9.97 8.98
CA PHE A 145 -1.12 -9.80 9.85
C PHE A 145 -2.24 -10.81 9.58
N ALA A 146 -2.40 -11.28 8.33
CA ALA A 146 -3.42 -12.25 7.97
C ALA A 146 -3.16 -13.65 8.57
N TYR A 147 -1.88 -13.95 8.84
CA TYR A 147 -1.45 -15.24 9.39
C TYR A 147 -0.92 -15.14 10.84
N ALA A 148 -1.00 -13.96 11.45
CA ALA A 148 -0.77 -13.73 12.87
C ALA A 148 -2.12 -13.54 13.59
N ASP A 149 -2.11 -13.64 14.93
CA ASP A 149 -3.31 -13.54 15.76
C ASP A 149 -3.85 -12.10 15.86
N PHE A 150 -4.36 -11.59 14.74
CA PHE A 150 -5.03 -10.28 14.67
C PHE A 150 -6.54 -10.45 14.42
N THR A 151 -7.36 -9.76 15.20
CA THR A 151 -8.75 -9.57 14.82
C THR A 151 -8.84 -8.66 13.58
N PRO A 152 -9.91 -8.74 12.77
CA PRO A 152 -10.07 -7.86 11.60
C PRO A 152 -9.96 -6.37 11.95
N GLN A 153 -10.49 -5.97 13.12
CA GLN A 153 -10.41 -4.58 13.61
C GLN A 153 -8.97 -4.19 13.95
N GLN A 154 -8.25 -5.06 14.68
CA GLN A 154 -6.84 -4.83 15.01
C GLN A 154 -5.97 -4.78 13.77
N LEU A 155 -6.20 -5.66 12.79
CA LEU A 155 -5.49 -5.67 11.52
C LEU A 155 -5.67 -4.32 10.81
N ARG A 156 -6.91 -3.87 10.67
CA ARG A 156 -7.24 -2.59 10.03
C ARG A 156 -6.61 -1.41 10.76
N GLY A 157 -6.80 -1.32 12.08
CA GLY A 157 -6.25 -0.22 12.90
C GLY A 157 -4.72 -0.18 12.87
N THR A 158 -4.08 -1.35 12.99
CA THR A 158 -2.61 -1.47 12.98
C THR A 158 -2.03 -1.12 11.61
N SER A 159 -2.69 -1.55 10.51
CA SER A 159 -2.28 -1.22 9.14
C SER A 159 -2.38 0.29 8.86
N VAL A 160 -3.51 0.93 9.20
CA VAL A 160 -3.69 2.38 8.99
C VAL A 160 -2.67 3.18 9.77
N LEU A 161 -2.41 2.83 11.04
CA LEU A 161 -1.41 3.51 11.85
C LEU A 161 0.01 3.31 11.28
N PHE A 162 0.34 2.08 10.85
CA PHE A 162 1.61 1.80 10.21
C PHE A 162 1.78 2.62 8.92
N PHE A 163 0.79 2.63 8.03
CA PHE A 163 0.87 3.38 6.78
C PHE A 163 0.92 4.89 6.98
N PHE A 164 0.28 5.41 8.02
CA PHE A 164 0.40 6.81 8.38
C PHE A 164 1.83 7.16 8.79
N VAL A 165 2.41 6.42 9.73
CA VAL A 165 3.77 6.68 10.23
C VAL A 165 4.82 6.41 9.14
N SER A 166 4.71 5.30 8.42
CA SER A 166 5.64 4.93 7.35
C SER A 166 5.59 5.90 6.18
N GLY A 167 4.39 6.39 5.82
CA GLY A 167 4.23 7.41 4.78
C GLY A 167 4.94 8.70 5.12
N PHE A 168 4.80 9.17 6.37
CA PHE A 168 5.52 10.35 6.86
C PHE A 168 7.04 10.16 6.80
N ILE A 169 7.55 9.00 7.25
CA ILE A 169 8.97 8.67 7.21
C ILE A 169 9.49 8.68 5.77
N SER A 170 8.79 8.00 4.83
CA SER A 170 9.25 7.93 3.44
C SER A 170 9.22 9.29 2.74
N ILE A 171 8.15 10.07 2.89
CA ILE A 171 8.08 11.42 2.30
C ILE A 171 9.24 12.26 2.83
N SER A 172 9.46 12.28 4.16
CA SER A 172 10.55 13.04 4.76
C SER A 172 11.92 12.56 4.27
N PHE A 173 12.12 11.25 4.15
CA PHE A 173 13.37 10.66 3.68
C PHE A 173 13.65 10.99 2.20
N PHE A 174 12.64 10.93 1.34
CA PHE A 174 12.75 11.28 -0.08
C PHE A 174 13.09 12.77 -0.26
N ILE A 175 12.40 13.67 0.47
CA ILE A 175 12.67 15.12 0.44
C ILE A 175 14.09 15.41 0.93
N ALA A 176 14.53 14.76 2.02
CA ALA A 176 15.89 14.93 2.55
C ALA A 176 16.99 14.48 1.56
N ASN A 177 16.64 13.59 0.62
CA ASN A 177 17.53 13.14 -0.46
C ASN A 177 17.32 13.89 -1.79
N GLY A 178 16.66 15.04 -1.77
CA GLY A 178 16.53 15.94 -2.92
C GLY A 178 15.46 15.56 -3.93
N ILE A 179 14.53 14.66 -3.59
CA ILE A 179 13.43 14.30 -4.50
C ILE A 179 12.31 15.33 -4.35
N ASP A 180 11.93 15.94 -5.47
CA ASP A 180 10.87 16.95 -5.54
C ASP A 180 9.49 16.28 -5.59
N PHE A 181 8.66 16.55 -4.59
CA PHE A 181 7.27 16.10 -4.51
C PHE A 181 6.28 17.06 -5.17
N THR A 182 6.71 18.23 -5.62
CA THR A 182 5.81 19.25 -6.19
C THR A 182 4.93 18.70 -7.32
N PRO A 183 5.46 17.95 -8.32
CA PRO A 183 4.62 17.36 -9.37
C PRO A 183 3.60 16.36 -8.81
N ALA A 184 4.01 15.54 -7.84
CA ALA A 184 3.13 14.53 -7.25
C ALA A 184 2.01 15.16 -6.42
N VAL A 185 2.31 16.23 -5.66
CA VAL A 185 1.31 16.98 -4.89
C VAL A 185 0.30 17.62 -5.83
N TYR A 186 0.77 18.27 -6.91
CA TYR A 186 -0.10 18.93 -7.88
C TYR A 186 -1.10 17.95 -8.50
N GLU A 187 -0.63 16.80 -8.98
CA GLU A 187 -1.49 15.74 -9.52
C GLU A 187 -2.44 15.14 -8.47
N SER A 188 -1.98 15.01 -7.23
CA SER A 188 -2.78 14.43 -6.15
C SER A 188 -3.94 15.31 -5.72
N VAL A 189 -3.82 16.64 -5.79
CA VAL A 189 -4.88 17.59 -5.36
C VAL A 189 -6.20 17.31 -6.08
N TYR A 190 -6.15 17.03 -7.38
CA TYR A 190 -7.34 16.71 -8.17
C TYR A 190 -7.99 15.37 -7.79
N MET A 191 -7.26 14.50 -7.11
CA MET A 191 -7.73 13.19 -6.68
C MET A 191 -8.33 13.19 -5.27
N ILE A 192 -8.02 14.22 -4.45
CA ILE A 192 -8.48 14.32 -3.04
C ILE A 192 -10.00 14.23 -2.90
N PRO A 193 -10.84 14.95 -3.68
CA PRO A 193 -12.28 14.84 -3.54
C PRO A 193 -12.79 13.41 -3.76
N ALA A 194 -12.28 12.74 -4.78
CA ALA A 194 -12.63 11.35 -5.10
C ALA A 194 -12.17 10.38 -4.00
N LEU A 195 -10.99 10.61 -3.43
CA LEU A 195 -10.44 9.87 -2.29
C LEU A 195 -11.36 9.98 -1.06
N VAL A 196 -11.73 11.20 -0.68
CA VAL A 196 -12.58 11.45 0.49
C VAL A 196 -13.94 10.78 0.31
N LEU A 197 -14.57 10.95 -0.86
CA LEU A 197 -15.84 10.30 -1.18
C LEU A 197 -15.72 8.77 -1.11
N GLY A 198 -14.65 8.20 -1.66
CA GLY A 198 -14.38 6.75 -1.60
C GLY A 198 -14.28 6.24 -0.17
N ILE A 199 -13.53 6.96 0.69
CA ILE A 199 -13.39 6.58 2.11
C ILE A 199 -14.73 6.65 2.83
N LEU A 200 -15.46 7.75 2.71
CA LEU A 200 -16.74 7.94 3.41
C LEU A 200 -17.78 6.90 3.00
N LEU A 201 -17.87 6.59 1.71
CA LEU A 201 -18.75 5.54 1.20
C LEU A 201 -18.28 4.15 1.66
N GLY A 202 -16.98 3.88 1.60
CA GLY A 202 -16.41 2.61 2.07
C GLY A 202 -16.66 2.35 3.55
N GLN A 203 -16.56 3.38 4.39
CA GLN A 203 -16.91 3.29 5.83
C GLN A 203 -18.39 2.94 6.05
N LYS A 204 -19.31 3.50 5.25
CA LYS A 204 -20.72 3.16 5.31
C LYS A 204 -21.00 1.73 4.84
N LEU A 205 -20.34 1.32 3.76
CA LEU A 205 -20.50 -0.02 3.18
C LEU A 205 -19.86 -1.13 4.03
N LEU A 206 -18.87 -0.80 4.86
CA LEU A 206 -18.18 -1.77 5.73
C LEU A 206 -19.14 -2.66 6.52
N LYS A 207 -20.29 -2.10 6.96
CA LYS A 207 -21.29 -2.81 7.74
C LYS A 207 -22.09 -3.85 6.93
N HIS A 208 -22.09 -3.76 5.60
CA HIS A 208 -22.91 -4.55 4.70
C HIS A 208 -22.12 -5.54 3.84
N VAL A 209 -20.78 -5.43 3.80
CA VAL A 209 -19.92 -6.29 2.98
C VAL A 209 -19.54 -7.54 3.75
N SER A 210 -19.94 -8.71 3.23
CA SER A 210 -19.51 -9.98 3.83
C SER A 210 -18.00 -10.20 3.59
N PRO A 211 -17.26 -10.77 4.56
CA PRO A 211 -15.83 -11.05 4.42
C PRO A 211 -15.49 -11.93 3.21
N ARG A 212 -16.42 -12.83 2.81
CA ARG A 212 -16.22 -13.71 1.64
C ARG A 212 -16.30 -12.95 0.32
N LEU A 213 -17.31 -12.08 0.16
CA LEU A 213 -17.46 -11.22 -1.04
C LEU A 213 -16.27 -10.29 -1.17
N PHE A 214 -15.87 -9.70 -0.07
CA PHE A 214 -14.73 -8.81 0.02
C PHE A 214 -13.43 -9.49 -0.46
N ARG A 215 -13.09 -10.66 0.10
CA ARG A 215 -11.91 -11.44 -0.29
C ARG A 215 -11.95 -11.78 -1.79
N ARG A 216 -13.11 -12.19 -2.32
CA ARG A 216 -13.27 -12.52 -3.75
C ARG A 216 -13.03 -11.31 -4.65
N LEU A 217 -13.54 -10.13 -4.28
CA LEU A 217 -13.33 -8.89 -5.04
C LEU A 217 -11.84 -8.50 -5.08
N ILE A 218 -11.14 -8.57 -3.94
CA ILE A 218 -9.69 -8.30 -3.90
C ILE A 218 -8.94 -9.25 -4.84
N PHE A 219 -9.18 -10.56 -4.75
CA PHE A 219 -8.50 -11.51 -5.62
C PHE A 219 -8.74 -11.22 -7.10
N CYS A 220 -10.00 -10.98 -7.50
CA CYS A 220 -10.33 -10.64 -8.89
C CYS A 220 -9.59 -9.38 -9.36
N MET A 221 -9.58 -8.32 -8.54
CA MET A 221 -8.87 -7.08 -8.90
C MET A 221 -7.36 -7.28 -8.98
N LEU A 222 -6.75 -8.00 -8.04
CA LEU A 222 -5.32 -8.29 -8.04
C LEU A 222 -4.91 -9.13 -9.26
N TYR A 223 -5.69 -10.15 -9.62
CA TYR A 223 -5.46 -10.93 -10.84
C TYR A 223 -5.53 -10.07 -12.09
N PHE A 224 -6.57 -9.24 -12.20
CA PHE A 224 -6.74 -8.33 -13.33
C PHE A 224 -5.56 -7.36 -13.46
N VAL A 225 -5.17 -6.74 -12.35
CA VAL A 225 -4.04 -5.80 -12.30
C VAL A 225 -2.72 -6.51 -12.62
N CYS A 226 -2.49 -7.71 -12.09
CA CYS A 226 -1.30 -8.50 -12.38
C CYS A 226 -1.20 -8.82 -13.88
N LEU A 227 -2.26 -9.35 -14.48
CA LEU A 227 -2.31 -9.64 -15.91
C LEU A 227 -2.10 -8.39 -16.77
N TYR A 228 -2.75 -7.28 -16.39
CA TYR A 228 -2.58 -6.01 -17.08
C TYR A 228 -1.14 -5.48 -17.01
N THR A 229 -0.50 -5.57 -15.83
CA THR A 229 0.89 -5.10 -15.65
C THR A 229 1.86 -5.92 -16.51
N PHE A 230 1.73 -7.25 -16.53
CA PHE A 230 2.55 -8.10 -17.39
C PHE A 230 2.29 -7.82 -18.88
N TYR A 231 1.04 -7.68 -19.29
CA TYR A 231 0.70 -7.29 -20.66
C TYR A 231 1.34 -5.96 -21.06
N SER A 232 1.27 -4.95 -20.18
CA SER A 232 1.83 -3.62 -20.45
C SER A 232 3.36 -3.61 -20.54
N VAL A 233 4.05 -4.55 -19.87
CA VAL A 233 5.50 -4.73 -19.97
C VAL A 233 5.88 -5.43 -21.27
N LEU A 234 5.07 -6.40 -21.73
CA LEU A 234 5.33 -7.12 -22.98
C LEU A 234 5.02 -6.25 -24.22
N ALA A 235 4.15 -5.25 -24.08
CA ALA A 235 3.73 -4.34 -25.15
C ALA A 235 4.59 -3.05 -25.21
N SER A 236 5.51 -2.84 -24.27
CA SER A 236 6.43 -1.69 -24.23
C SER A 236 7.84 -2.06 -24.66
#